data_7fa39d30572c2ba671b6e07b9868d963
#
_entry.id   7fa39d30572c2ba671b6e07b9868d963
#
_cell.length_a   1.000
_cell.length_b   1.000
_cell.length_c   1.000
_cell.angle_alpha   90.00
_cell.angle_beta   90.00
_cell.angle_gamma   90.00
#
_symmetry.space_group_name_H-M   'P 1'
#
loop_
_entity.id
_entity.type
_entity.pdbx_description
1 polymer ?
#
loop_
_entity_poly.entity_id
_entity_poly.type
_entity_poly.pdbx_seq_one_letter_code
_entity_poly.pdbx_strand_id
1 'polypeptide(L)'
;MVSDFHGSIEAAHKTAAKAKKTEADAIIVCGDITHFGSVEIAEKILAPLTALVLPVLFVAGNCDPSQLAEAQIKGAVNLHEQCHGLGTVSFMGLGASPSSRFYSWFEMSETKILNALMQTADRCSEGRSLVVVSHTPPKGTKVDRTFSAIHAGSASLRTFIEKRKPNIVFCGHIHEAKGIDRIGDTIIVNPGPVKHGNCAISDLDDKIEVRLESV
;
A
#
# COMPACT_ATOMS: atom_id res chain seq x y z
N MET A 1 -4.10 -7.47 3.41
CA MET A 1 -3.77 -6.19 2.75
C MET A 1 -5.04 -5.43 2.43
N VAL A 2 -5.05 -4.14 2.74
CA VAL A 2 -6.19 -3.22 2.55
C VAL A 2 -5.69 -1.85 2.07
N SER A 3 -6.57 -1.02 1.52
CA SER A 3 -6.31 0.35 1.08
C SER A 3 -7.57 1.21 1.17
N ASP A 4 -7.42 2.54 1.19
CA ASP A 4 -8.53 3.48 0.98
C ASP A 4 -9.64 3.36 2.02
N PHE A 5 -9.28 3.55 3.30
CA PHE A 5 -10.24 3.66 4.41
C PHE A 5 -11.07 4.94 4.32
N HIS A 6 -10.45 6.05 3.88
CA HIS A 6 -11.07 7.38 3.82
C HIS A 6 -11.85 7.74 5.09
N GLY A 7 -11.24 7.51 6.25
CA GLY A 7 -11.81 7.84 7.55
C GLY A 7 -12.81 6.82 8.11
N SER A 8 -13.03 5.69 7.46
CA SER A 8 -13.97 4.67 7.92
C SER A 8 -13.43 3.83 9.07
N ILE A 9 -13.78 4.18 10.31
CA ILE A 9 -13.47 3.39 11.50
C ILE A 9 -14.18 2.02 11.48
N GLU A 10 -15.35 1.94 10.87
CA GLU A 10 -16.09 0.68 10.69
C GLU A 10 -15.28 -0.31 9.83
N ALA A 11 -14.71 0.18 8.71
CA ALA A 11 -13.84 -0.63 7.87
C ALA A 11 -12.59 -1.12 8.63
N ALA A 12 -12.02 -0.29 9.54
CA ALA A 12 -10.90 -0.69 10.36
C ALA A 12 -11.28 -1.82 11.34
N HIS A 13 -12.44 -1.75 11.99
CA HIS A 13 -12.94 -2.83 12.85
C HIS A 13 -13.19 -4.12 12.05
N LYS A 14 -13.79 -4.04 10.87
CA LYS A 14 -14.00 -5.20 9.99
C LYS A 14 -12.67 -5.81 9.53
N THR A 15 -11.70 -4.98 9.18
CA THR A 15 -10.33 -5.44 8.82
C THR A 15 -9.68 -6.17 9.99
N ALA A 16 -9.77 -5.63 11.20
CA ALA A 16 -9.24 -6.28 12.41
C ALA A 16 -9.90 -7.64 12.67
N ALA A 17 -11.22 -7.72 12.52
CA ALA A 17 -11.96 -8.98 12.66
C ALA A 17 -11.56 -10.00 11.58
N LYS A 18 -11.40 -9.54 10.33
CA LYS A 18 -10.94 -10.37 9.21
C LYS A 18 -9.53 -10.91 9.46
N ALA A 19 -8.58 -10.06 9.89
CA ALA A 19 -7.22 -10.48 10.18
C ALA A 19 -7.15 -11.58 11.26
N LYS A 20 -7.95 -11.46 12.32
CA LYS A 20 -8.11 -12.52 13.34
C LYS A 20 -8.66 -13.81 12.74
N LYS A 21 -9.73 -13.72 11.95
CA LYS A 21 -10.42 -14.88 11.36
C LYS A 21 -9.52 -15.66 10.39
N THR A 22 -8.63 -14.96 9.71
CA THR A 22 -7.70 -15.56 8.72
C THR A 22 -6.33 -15.88 9.31
N GLU A 23 -6.14 -15.66 10.62
CA GLU A 23 -4.86 -15.90 11.33
C GLU A 23 -3.69 -15.21 10.62
N ALA A 24 -3.91 -13.94 10.19
CA ALA A 24 -2.93 -13.19 9.43
C ALA A 24 -1.67 -12.90 10.26
N ASP A 25 -0.49 -13.01 9.65
CA ASP A 25 0.80 -12.68 10.28
C ASP A 25 1.10 -11.19 10.30
N ALA A 26 0.48 -10.42 9.39
CA ALA A 26 0.63 -8.96 9.30
C ALA A 26 -0.57 -8.30 8.61
N ILE A 27 -0.77 -7.02 8.86
CA ILE A 27 -1.73 -6.17 8.13
C ILE A 27 -0.95 -5.13 7.34
N ILE A 28 -1.21 -5.07 6.03
CA ILE A 28 -0.62 -4.08 5.12
C ILE A 28 -1.68 -3.05 4.74
N VAL A 29 -1.38 -1.76 4.91
CA VAL A 29 -2.27 -0.63 4.61
C VAL A 29 -1.64 0.26 3.54
N CYS A 30 -2.25 0.31 2.36
CA CYS A 30 -1.73 1.00 1.18
C CYS A 30 -2.26 2.45 1.02
N GLY A 31 -2.37 3.20 2.12
CA GLY A 31 -2.70 4.63 2.11
C GLY A 31 -4.17 4.98 2.07
N ASP A 32 -4.45 6.28 1.99
CA ASP A 32 -5.75 6.93 2.12
C ASP A 32 -6.50 6.44 3.38
N ILE A 33 -5.76 6.50 4.51
CA ILE A 33 -6.27 6.15 5.83
C ILE A 33 -7.32 7.17 6.24
N THR A 34 -7.04 8.45 6.04
CA THR A 34 -7.97 9.56 6.29
C THR A 34 -8.63 10.02 4.99
N HIS A 35 -9.58 10.94 5.12
CA HIS A 35 -10.13 11.70 4.00
C HIS A 35 -9.91 13.18 4.29
N PHE A 36 -8.71 13.68 3.96
CA PHE A 36 -8.24 15.02 4.30
C PHE A 36 -8.31 15.31 5.81
N GLY A 37 -7.84 14.34 6.61
CA GLY A 37 -7.79 14.42 8.06
C GLY A 37 -6.37 14.60 8.61
N SER A 38 -6.26 14.80 9.93
CA SER A 38 -4.96 14.95 10.61
C SER A 38 -4.30 13.58 10.92
N VAL A 39 -3.05 13.64 11.42
CA VAL A 39 -2.33 12.43 11.89
C VAL A 39 -3.09 11.75 13.04
N GLU A 40 -3.68 12.51 13.95
CA GLU A 40 -4.47 11.99 15.08
C GLU A 40 -5.73 11.23 14.60
N ILE A 41 -6.30 11.66 13.46
CA ILE A 41 -7.41 10.94 12.83
C ILE A 41 -6.90 9.63 12.25
N ALA A 42 -5.74 9.63 11.57
CA ALA A 42 -5.13 8.40 11.06
C ALA A 42 -4.83 7.41 12.20
N GLU A 43 -4.29 7.87 13.34
CA GLU A 43 -4.09 7.05 14.54
C GLU A 43 -5.40 6.39 15.02
N LYS A 44 -6.48 7.17 15.10
CA LYS A 44 -7.80 6.64 15.50
C LYS A 44 -8.33 5.58 14.54
N ILE A 45 -8.13 5.76 13.23
CA ILE A 45 -8.53 4.78 12.23
C ILE A 45 -7.67 3.51 12.31
N LEU A 46 -6.37 3.62 12.58
CA LEU A 46 -5.48 2.47 12.71
C LEU A 46 -5.61 1.77 14.07
N ALA A 47 -6.17 2.42 15.11
CA ALA A 47 -6.24 1.88 16.47
C ALA A 47 -6.87 0.47 16.57
N PRO A 48 -7.96 0.11 15.87
CA PRO A 48 -8.47 -1.26 15.89
C PRO A 48 -7.49 -2.30 15.34
N LEU A 49 -6.62 -1.91 14.40
CA LEU A 49 -5.60 -2.79 13.80
C LEU A 49 -4.42 -2.94 14.75
N THR A 50 -3.91 -1.83 15.28
CA THR A 50 -2.73 -1.81 16.19
C THR A 50 -3.05 -2.39 17.57
N ALA A 51 -4.32 -2.54 17.92
CA ALA A 51 -4.75 -3.29 19.12
C ALA A 51 -4.57 -4.81 18.97
N LEU A 52 -4.31 -5.31 17.77
CA LEU A 52 -3.97 -6.72 17.54
C LEU A 52 -2.50 -6.96 17.86
N VAL A 53 -2.17 -8.19 18.27
CA VAL A 53 -0.77 -8.58 18.54
C VAL A 53 -0.14 -9.07 17.23
N LEU A 54 -0.13 -8.22 16.20
CA LEU A 54 0.53 -8.47 14.91
C LEU A 54 1.00 -7.17 14.27
N PRO A 55 2.06 -7.25 13.43
CA PRO A 55 2.59 -6.09 12.73
C PRO A 55 1.54 -5.42 11.83
N VAL A 56 1.43 -4.09 11.95
CA VAL A 56 0.67 -3.25 11.03
C VAL A 56 1.66 -2.39 10.26
N LEU A 57 1.79 -2.63 8.95
CA LEU A 57 2.70 -1.89 8.08
C LEU A 57 1.87 -0.94 7.21
N PHE A 58 2.25 0.34 7.10
CA PHE A 58 1.45 1.30 6.35
C PHE A 58 2.29 2.29 5.54
N VAL A 59 1.68 2.88 4.53
CA VAL A 59 2.11 4.10 3.86
C VAL A 59 0.97 5.10 3.87
N ALA A 60 1.28 6.40 3.76
CA ALA A 60 0.27 7.44 3.57
C ALA A 60 -0.20 7.48 2.11
N GLY A 61 -1.48 7.79 1.88
CA GLY A 61 -2.04 8.05 0.55
C GLY A 61 -2.09 9.55 0.22
N ASN A 62 -2.64 9.89 -0.92
CA ASN A 62 -2.71 11.28 -1.36
C ASN A 62 -3.80 12.10 -0.66
N CYS A 63 -4.81 11.47 -0.06
CA CYS A 63 -5.80 12.13 0.80
C CYS A 63 -5.35 12.23 2.27
N ASP A 64 -4.20 11.66 2.62
CA ASP A 64 -3.61 11.79 3.95
C ASP A 64 -2.76 13.06 4.05
N PRO A 65 -2.54 13.62 5.26
CA PRO A 65 -1.62 14.72 5.45
C PRO A 65 -0.18 14.25 5.19
N SER A 66 0.63 15.09 4.53
CA SER A 66 2.03 14.74 4.22
C SER A 66 2.85 14.43 5.47
N GLN A 67 2.51 15.02 6.62
CA GLN A 67 3.13 14.73 7.92
C GLN A 67 2.96 13.26 8.34
N LEU A 68 1.94 12.55 7.82
CA LEU A 68 1.74 11.14 8.11
C LEU A 68 2.88 10.27 7.53
N ALA A 69 3.57 10.74 6.48
CA ALA A 69 4.73 10.07 5.91
C ALA A 69 5.94 9.98 6.87
N GLU A 70 6.01 10.88 7.85
CA GLU A 70 7.08 10.91 8.86
C GLU A 70 6.57 10.53 10.26
N ALA A 71 5.26 10.31 10.39
CA ALA A 71 4.63 10.07 11.68
C ALA A 71 5.02 8.69 12.27
N GLN A 72 5.22 8.69 13.58
CA GLN A 72 5.38 7.46 14.37
C GLN A 72 4.03 7.14 15.04
N ILE A 73 3.35 6.12 14.54
CA ILE A 73 2.09 5.63 15.09
C ILE A 73 2.37 4.43 15.99
N LYS A 74 1.93 4.49 17.24
CA LYS A 74 2.14 3.41 18.20
C LYS A 74 1.53 2.08 17.70
N GLY A 75 2.34 1.04 17.60
CA GLY A 75 1.90 -0.29 17.15
C GLY A 75 1.82 -0.46 15.64
N ALA A 76 2.21 0.57 14.86
CA ALA A 76 2.30 0.47 13.41
C ALA A 76 3.70 0.89 12.91
N VAL A 77 4.12 0.30 11.81
CA VAL A 77 5.39 0.59 11.13
C VAL A 77 5.09 1.43 9.89
N ASN A 78 5.60 2.66 9.86
CA ASN A 78 5.55 3.50 8.68
C ASN A 78 6.62 3.05 7.68
N LEU A 79 6.20 2.68 6.49
CA LEU A 79 7.09 2.22 5.43
C LEU A 79 7.53 3.32 4.46
N HIS A 80 7.01 4.57 4.58
CA HIS A 80 7.36 5.62 3.62
C HIS A 80 8.87 5.84 3.59
N GLU A 81 9.51 5.58 2.44
CA GLU A 81 10.96 5.60 2.23
C GLU A 81 11.76 4.74 3.22
N GLN A 82 11.15 3.68 3.77
CA GLN A 82 11.75 2.77 4.73
C GLN A 82 11.69 1.33 4.23
N CYS A 83 12.63 0.52 4.73
CA CYS A 83 12.63 -0.93 4.54
C CYS A 83 12.50 -1.63 5.90
N HIS A 84 11.58 -2.58 6.01
CA HIS A 84 11.29 -3.35 7.22
C HIS A 84 11.30 -4.84 6.93
N GLY A 85 12.09 -5.59 7.69
CA GLY A 85 12.16 -7.05 7.56
C GLY A 85 11.14 -7.76 8.47
N LEU A 86 10.38 -8.68 7.90
CA LEU A 86 9.50 -9.59 8.64
C LEU A 86 9.72 -11.02 8.14
N GLY A 87 10.29 -11.88 9.00
CA GLY A 87 10.68 -13.23 8.59
C GLY A 87 11.66 -13.23 7.42
N THR A 88 11.30 -13.91 6.34
CA THR A 88 12.08 -14.01 5.09
C THR A 88 11.76 -12.92 4.08
N VAL A 89 10.87 -11.98 4.43
CA VAL A 89 10.37 -10.94 3.54
C VAL A 89 10.91 -9.57 3.93
N SER A 90 11.30 -8.77 2.96
CA SER A 90 11.61 -7.35 3.10
C SER A 90 10.46 -6.52 2.53
N PHE A 91 9.83 -5.69 3.37
CA PHE A 91 8.81 -4.74 2.98
C PHE A 91 9.43 -3.37 2.80
N MET A 92 9.24 -2.75 1.66
CA MET A 92 9.56 -1.35 1.46
C MET A 92 8.32 -0.58 1.04
N GLY A 93 8.27 0.73 1.31
CA GLY A 93 7.08 1.48 1.00
C GLY A 93 7.31 2.88 0.47
N LEU A 94 6.33 3.36 -0.30
CA LEU A 94 6.25 4.74 -0.75
C LEU A 94 4.78 5.20 -0.75
N GLY A 95 4.49 6.19 0.08
CA GLY A 95 3.20 6.89 0.07
C GLY A 95 3.10 7.91 -1.06
N ALA A 96 2.07 8.75 -1.02
CA ALA A 96 1.76 9.78 -2.00
C ALA A 96 1.16 9.28 -3.32
N SER A 97 0.78 10.23 -4.17
CA SER A 97 0.50 10.00 -5.58
C SER A 97 1.42 10.85 -6.47
N PRO A 98 1.58 10.51 -7.76
CA PRO A 98 2.20 11.42 -8.71
C PRO A 98 1.45 12.75 -8.76
N SER A 99 2.22 13.85 -8.94
CA SER A 99 1.62 15.17 -9.13
C SER A 99 0.63 15.16 -10.29
N SER A 100 -0.58 15.61 -10.04
CA SER A 100 -1.69 15.58 -10.96
C SER A 100 -2.32 16.97 -11.14
N ARG A 101 -3.28 17.10 -12.09
CA ARG A 101 -4.10 18.30 -12.21
C ARG A 101 -5.19 18.40 -11.13
N PHE A 102 -5.46 17.30 -10.45
CA PHE A 102 -6.39 17.23 -9.33
C PHE A 102 -5.57 17.37 -8.05
N TYR A 103 -5.65 18.53 -7.42
CA TYR A 103 -4.92 18.81 -6.20
C TYR A 103 -5.29 17.83 -5.09
N SER A 104 -4.28 17.20 -4.52
CA SER A 104 -4.39 16.38 -3.31
C SER A 104 -3.32 16.78 -2.28
N TRP A 105 -3.41 16.27 -1.06
CA TRP A 105 -2.58 16.78 0.03
C TRP A 105 -1.16 16.23 0.03
N PHE A 106 -0.98 15.03 -0.52
CA PHE A 106 0.34 14.41 -0.55
C PHE A 106 0.68 13.89 -1.95
N GLU A 107 1.41 14.71 -2.67
CA GLU A 107 1.88 14.41 -4.04
C GLU A 107 3.40 14.49 -4.14
N MET A 108 3.98 13.68 -5.02
CA MET A 108 5.40 13.66 -5.34
C MET A 108 5.60 13.69 -6.85
N SER A 109 6.67 14.39 -7.32
CA SER A 109 7.05 14.29 -8.73
C SER A 109 7.53 12.87 -9.07
N GLU A 110 7.34 12.43 -10.30
CA GLU A 110 7.82 11.12 -10.78
C GLU A 110 9.33 10.94 -10.52
N THR A 111 10.13 11.98 -10.68
CA THR A 111 11.57 11.92 -10.38
C THR A 111 11.84 11.64 -8.89
N LYS A 112 11.11 12.28 -7.98
CA LYS A 112 11.23 12.00 -6.54
C LYS A 112 10.80 10.58 -6.22
N ILE A 113 9.68 10.11 -6.80
CA ILE A 113 9.18 8.74 -6.64
C ILE A 113 10.25 7.72 -7.04
N LEU A 114 10.87 7.87 -8.23
CA LEU A 114 11.89 6.94 -8.68
C LEU A 114 13.12 6.93 -7.78
N ASN A 115 13.61 8.11 -7.40
CA ASN A 115 14.78 8.23 -6.54
C ASN A 115 14.53 7.61 -5.16
N ALA A 116 13.39 7.90 -4.54
CA ALA A 116 13.00 7.34 -3.26
C ALA A 116 12.91 5.80 -3.30
N LEU A 117 12.25 5.25 -4.32
CA LEU A 117 12.13 3.80 -4.49
C LEU A 117 13.51 3.14 -4.67
N MET A 118 14.39 3.70 -5.51
CA MET A 118 15.72 3.14 -5.76
C MET A 118 16.58 3.17 -4.49
N GLN A 119 16.64 4.31 -3.79
CA GLN A 119 17.40 4.47 -2.55
C GLN A 119 16.88 3.58 -1.42
N THR A 120 15.56 3.42 -1.33
CA THR A 120 14.95 2.54 -0.31
C THR A 120 15.27 1.08 -0.59
N ALA A 121 15.19 0.65 -1.84
CA ALA A 121 15.53 -0.72 -2.23
C ALA A 121 16.99 -1.07 -1.93
N ASP A 122 17.93 -0.12 -2.10
CA ASP A 122 19.35 -0.33 -1.79
C ASP A 122 19.61 -0.54 -0.29
N ARG A 123 18.68 -0.17 0.59
CA ARG A 123 18.73 -0.40 2.04
C ARG A 123 18.05 -1.69 2.48
N CYS A 124 17.31 -2.35 1.60
CA CYS A 124 16.67 -3.63 1.92
C CYS A 124 17.71 -4.78 1.93
N SER A 125 17.51 -5.74 2.81
CA SER A 125 18.41 -6.91 2.92
C SER A 125 18.39 -7.75 1.65
N GLU A 126 19.56 -8.06 1.13
CA GLU A 126 19.72 -9.00 0.00
C GLU A 126 19.24 -10.42 0.37
N GLY A 127 18.81 -11.18 -0.63
CA GLY A 127 18.41 -12.58 -0.49
C GLY A 127 17.03 -12.80 0.13
N ARG A 128 16.27 -11.73 0.43
CA ARG A 128 14.88 -11.81 0.88
C ARG A 128 13.91 -11.53 -0.26
N SER A 129 12.70 -12.09 -0.17
CA SER A 129 11.60 -11.70 -1.04
C SER A 129 11.28 -10.20 -0.83
N LEU A 130 11.25 -9.42 -1.92
CA LEU A 130 10.98 -7.99 -1.86
C LEU A 130 9.50 -7.71 -2.13
N VAL A 131 8.85 -7.09 -1.16
CA VAL A 131 7.47 -6.60 -1.23
C VAL A 131 7.47 -5.08 -1.25
N VAL A 132 6.80 -4.49 -2.23
CA VAL A 132 6.60 -3.04 -2.30
C VAL A 132 5.19 -2.69 -1.87
N VAL A 133 5.07 -1.76 -0.95
CA VAL A 133 3.80 -1.17 -0.51
C VAL A 133 3.75 0.26 -1.05
N SER A 134 2.90 0.50 -2.04
CA SER A 134 2.72 1.82 -2.65
C SER A 134 1.26 2.24 -2.53
N HIS A 135 0.99 3.54 -2.34
CA HIS A 135 -0.40 3.98 -2.46
C HIS A 135 -0.85 3.91 -3.91
N THR A 136 -0.09 4.52 -4.83
CA THR A 136 -0.43 4.56 -6.26
C THR A 136 0.02 3.28 -6.98
N PRO A 137 -0.79 2.73 -7.90
CA PRO A 137 -0.40 1.59 -8.73
C PRO A 137 0.65 1.97 -9.80
N PRO A 138 1.38 1.00 -10.39
CA PRO A 138 2.25 1.25 -11.54
C PRO A 138 1.44 1.52 -12.80
N LYS A 139 1.90 2.47 -13.61
CA LYS A 139 1.24 2.88 -14.85
C LYS A 139 1.19 1.78 -15.90
N GLY A 140 0.08 1.70 -16.64
CA GLY A 140 -0.09 0.80 -17.79
C GLY A 140 -0.43 -0.64 -17.38
N THR A 141 -1.15 -0.81 -16.29
CA THR A 141 -1.66 -2.09 -15.78
C THR A 141 -3.20 -2.10 -15.78
N LYS A 142 -3.80 -3.24 -15.49
CA LYS A 142 -5.25 -3.33 -15.27
C LYS A 142 -5.68 -2.64 -13.98
N VAL A 143 -4.77 -2.55 -13.00
CA VAL A 143 -5.04 -2.03 -11.66
C VAL A 143 -4.83 -0.51 -11.51
N ASP A 144 -4.50 0.19 -12.61
CA ASP A 144 -4.38 1.66 -12.64
C ASP A 144 -5.33 2.33 -13.63
N ARG A 145 -6.30 1.58 -14.17
CA ARG A 145 -7.20 2.07 -15.21
C ARG A 145 -8.47 2.66 -14.61
N THR A 146 -8.68 3.95 -14.86
CA THR A 146 -9.89 4.66 -14.43
C THR A 146 -11.12 4.27 -15.27
N PHE A 147 -12.33 4.63 -14.82
CA PHE A 147 -13.56 4.48 -15.60
C PHE A 147 -13.47 5.10 -17.02
N SER A 148 -12.73 6.21 -17.15
CA SER A 148 -12.47 6.85 -18.44
C SER A 148 -11.40 6.14 -19.28
N ALA A 149 -10.99 4.95 -18.88
CA ALA A 149 -9.94 4.14 -19.53
C ALA A 149 -8.55 4.80 -19.57
N ILE A 150 -8.31 5.80 -18.71
CA ILE A 150 -7.03 6.47 -18.56
C ILE A 150 -6.17 5.69 -17.55
N HIS A 151 -4.89 5.52 -17.84
CA HIS A 151 -3.91 4.98 -16.92
C HIS A 151 -3.40 6.09 -16.00
N ALA A 152 -3.80 6.06 -14.71
CA ALA A 152 -3.51 7.08 -13.70
C ALA A 152 -2.39 6.67 -12.72
N GLY A 153 -1.73 5.55 -12.95
CA GLY A 153 -0.62 5.07 -12.14
C GLY A 153 0.70 5.79 -12.36
N SER A 154 1.71 5.49 -11.53
CA SER A 154 3.06 6.06 -11.58
C SER A 154 3.92 5.38 -12.65
N ALA A 155 4.49 6.17 -13.56
CA ALA A 155 5.46 5.71 -14.54
C ALA A 155 6.80 5.34 -13.87
N SER A 156 7.15 6.04 -12.81
CA SER A 156 8.36 5.77 -12.03
C SER A 156 8.30 4.47 -11.25
N LEU A 157 7.15 4.17 -10.65
CA LEU A 157 6.94 2.87 -10.00
C LEU A 157 7.03 1.73 -11.03
N ARG A 158 6.44 1.90 -12.22
CA ARG A 158 6.59 0.93 -13.30
C ARG A 158 8.07 0.72 -13.66
N THR A 159 8.80 1.81 -13.89
CA THR A 159 10.25 1.75 -14.21
C THR A 159 11.05 1.06 -13.11
N PHE A 160 10.72 1.33 -11.84
CA PHE A 160 11.32 0.66 -10.69
C PHE A 160 11.08 -0.86 -10.74
N ILE A 161 9.83 -1.27 -10.96
CA ILE A 161 9.45 -2.70 -11.02
C ILE A 161 10.22 -3.41 -12.14
N GLU A 162 10.29 -2.81 -13.32
CA GLU A 162 11.02 -3.38 -14.47
C GLU A 162 12.52 -3.55 -14.19
N LYS A 163 13.12 -2.65 -13.39
CA LYS A 163 14.54 -2.69 -13.03
C LYS A 163 14.85 -3.62 -11.85
N ARG A 164 14.06 -3.56 -10.78
CA ARG A 164 14.34 -4.23 -9.50
C ARG A 164 13.60 -5.56 -9.33
N LYS A 165 12.54 -5.77 -10.12
CA LYS A 165 11.74 -7.01 -10.16
C LYS A 165 11.31 -7.50 -8.77
N PRO A 166 10.63 -6.65 -7.94
CA PRO A 166 10.12 -7.11 -6.67
C PRO A 166 9.16 -8.30 -6.89
N ASN A 167 8.98 -9.13 -5.87
CA ASN A 167 8.11 -10.29 -5.98
C ASN A 167 6.64 -9.89 -6.10
N ILE A 168 6.23 -8.85 -5.33
CA ILE A 168 4.85 -8.34 -5.33
C ILE A 168 4.83 -6.85 -5.02
N VAL A 169 3.84 -6.15 -5.58
CA VAL A 169 3.51 -4.76 -5.28
C VAL A 169 2.06 -4.69 -4.80
N PHE A 170 1.86 -4.18 -3.61
CA PHE A 170 0.55 -3.86 -3.06
C PHE A 170 0.26 -2.37 -3.29
N CYS A 171 -0.92 -2.06 -3.81
CA CYS A 171 -1.33 -0.68 -4.08
C CYS A 171 -2.84 -0.46 -3.84
N GLY A 172 -3.31 0.77 -4.00
CA GLY A 172 -4.70 1.20 -3.89
C GLY A 172 -5.01 2.32 -4.87
N HIS A 173 -5.55 3.46 -4.37
CA HIS A 173 -5.75 4.73 -5.07
C HIS A 173 -6.80 4.70 -6.19
N ILE A 174 -6.71 3.81 -7.16
CA ILE A 174 -7.68 3.72 -8.25
C ILE A 174 -8.77 2.73 -7.85
N HIS A 175 -9.84 3.28 -7.25
CA HIS A 175 -10.88 2.52 -6.58
C HIS A 175 -11.61 1.53 -7.51
N GLU A 176 -11.84 1.94 -8.76
CA GLU A 176 -12.50 1.15 -9.79
C GLU A 176 -11.61 0.08 -10.42
N ALA A 177 -10.30 0.15 -10.19
CA ALA A 177 -9.33 -0.77 -10.77
C ALA A 177 -8.97 -1.93 -9.81
N LYS A 178 -9.91 -2.35 -8.95
CA LYS A 178 -9.73 -3.56 -8.14
C LYS A 178 -9.33 -4.75 -9.01
N GLY A 179 -8.20 -5.38 -8.69
CA GLY A 179 -7.73 -6.50 -9.50
C GLY A 179 -6.32 -6.97 -9.14
N ILE A 180 -5.86 -7.94 -9.92
CA ILE A 180 -4.51 -8.46 -9.90
C ILE A 180 -3.97 -8.39 -11.33
N ASP A 181 -2.73 -7.93 -11.50
CA ASP A 181 -2.02 -7.90 -12.77
C ASP A 181 -0.55 -8.28 -12.60
N ARG A 182 0.24 -8.24 -13.66
CA ARG A 182 1.68 -8.54 -13.63
C ARG A 182 2.49 -7.58 -14.48
N ILE A 183 3.74 -7.34 -14.05
CA ILE A 183 4.80 -6.75 -14.86
C ILE A 183 5.97 -7.73 -14.82
N GLY A 184 6.19 -8.46 -15.91
CA GLY A 184 7.07 -9.62 -15.88
C GLY A 184 6.61 -10.65 -14.84
N ASP A 185 7.49 -11.03 -13.91
CA ASP A 185 7.18 -11.97 -12.82
C ASP A 185 6.57 -11.27 -11.58
N THR A 186 6.66 -9.95 -11.49
CA THR A 186 6.11 -9.17 -10.37
C THR A 186 4.59 -9.18 -10.38
N ILE A 187 3.98 -9.60 -9.28
CA ILE A 187 2.52 -9.55 -9.08
C ILE A 187 2.14 -8.15 -8.60
N ILE A 188 1.08 -7.56 -9.17
CA ILE A 188 0.56 -6.25 -8.78
C ILE A 188 -0.86 -6.44 -8.26
N VAL A 189 -1.15 -5.92 -7.05
CA VAL A 189 -2.44 -6.12 -6.38
C VAL A 189 -3.04 -4.79 -5.97
N ASN A 190 -4.24 -4.52 -6.45
CA ASN A 190 -5.12 -3.46 -5.94
C ASN A 190 -6.38 -4.15 -5.37
N PRO A 191 -6.61 -4.17 -4.05
CA PRO A 191 -7.79 -4.83 -3.47
C PRO A 191 -9.07 -4.05 -3.73
N GLY A 192 -8.97 -2.78 -4.16
CA GLY A 192 -10.05 -1.81 -4.11
C GLY A 192 -10.26 -1.25 -2.69
N PRO A 193 -11.12 -0.22 -2.53
CA PRO A 193 -11.26 0.50 -1.29
C PRO A 193 -11.89 -0.36 -0.18
N VAL A 194 -11.23 -0.42 0.97
CA VAL A 194 -11.72 -1.17 2.14
C VAL A 194 -12.98 -0.55 2.74
N LYS A 195 -13.20 0.75 2.57
CA LYS A 195 -14.47 1.39 2.94
C LYS A 195 -15.70 0.78 2.25
N HIS A 196 -15.49 0.09 1.13
CA HIS A 196 -16.52 -0.67 0.41
C HIS A 196 -16.45 -2.18 0.70
N GLY A 197 -15.72 -2.58 1.74
CA GLY A 197 -15.61 -3.96 2.17
C GLY A 197 -14.55 -4.78 1.43
N ASN A 198 -13.66 -4.19 0.66
CA ASN A 198 -12.66 -4.91 -0.13
C ASN A 198 -11.35 -5.15 0.64
N CYS A 199 -10.74 -6.32 0.44
CA CYS A 199 -9.40 -6.65 0.91
C CYS A 199 -8.71 -7.66 -0.02
N ALA A 200 -7.42 -7.91 0.21
CA ALA A 200 -6.73 -9.06 -0.36
C ALA A 200 -6.03 -9.85 0.75
N ILE A 201 -6.03 -11.17 0.61
CA ILE A 201 -5.22 -12.10 1.39
C ILE A 201 -4.08 -12.57 0.50
N SER A 202 -2.86 -12.47 1.01
CA SER A 202 -1.66 -12.90 0.27
C SER A 202 -0.86 -13.83 1.14
N ASP A 203 -0.53 -14.98 0.58
CA ASP A 203 0.46 -15.91 1.10
C ASP A 203 1.79 -15.59 0.42
N LEU A 204 2.84 -15.37 1.20
CA LEU A 204 4.14 -14.91 0.72
C LEU A 204 5.24 -15.97 0.92
N ASP A 205 4.88 -17.23 1.11
CA ASP A 205 5.79 -18.35 1.23
C ASP A 205 6.49 -18.67 -0.12
N ASP A 206 6.93 -19.90 -0.35
CA ASP A 206 7.68 -20.32 -1.55
C ASP A 206 6.98 -19.94 -2.86
N LYS A 207 5.66 -19.99 -2.87
CA LYS A 207 4.81 -19.57 -3.99
C LYS A 207 3.84 -18.50 -3.55
N ILE A 208 4.00 -17.29 -4.10
CA ILE A 208 3.08 -16.20 -3.79
C ILE A 208 1.69 -16.49 -4.37
N GLU A 209 0.71 -16.57 -3.47
CA GLU A 209 -0.71 -16.68 -3.81
C GLU A 209 -1.47 -15.47 -3.31
N VAL A 210 -2.39 -14.95 -4.14
CA VAL A 210 -3.20 -13.76 -3.81
C VAL A 210 -4.66 -14.02 -4.12
N ARG A 211 -5.52 -13.70 -3.16
CA ARG A 211 -6.98 -13.76 -3.31
C ARG A 211 -7.60 -12.42 -2.96
N LEU A 212 -8.46 -11.92 -3.83
CA LEU A 212 -9.30 -10.76 -3.54
C LEU A 212 -10.53 -11.25 -2.75
N GLU A 213 -10.77 -10.64 -1.58
CA GLU A 213 -11.82 -11.03 -0.65
C GLU A 213 -12.58 -9.81 -0.12
N SER A 214 -13.47 -10.07 0.86
CA SER A 214 -14.17 -9.02 1.60
C SER A 214 -13.85 -9.10 3.09
N VAL A 215 -13.84 -7.92 3.78
CA VAL A 215 -13.71 -7.80 5.24
C VAL A 215 -15.03 -7.99 5.96
#